data_87ec0f06c59afc3f0f83c70265e68a50
#
_entry.id   87ec0f06c59afc3f0f83c70265e68a50
#
_cell.length_a   1.000
_cell.length_b   1.000
_cell.length_c   1.000
_cell.angle_alpha   90.00
_cell.angle_beta   90.00
_cell.angle_gamma   90.00
#
_symmetry.space_group_name_H-M   'P 1'
#
loop_
_entity.id
_entity.type
_entity.pdbx_description
1 polymer ?
#
loop_
_entity_poly.entity_id
_entity_poly.type
_entity_poly.pdbx_seq_one_letter_code
_entity_poly.pdbx_strand_id
1 'polypeptide(L)'
;MLKAFPFICLLIIGTFTGCNHQSISDRLAAIDSLVAEERHDSAWYLLKYIDESQMENAEEKAHYQLLRYQTSYVTGKPLPPDSILDNTLAYYQEAQNAEKLADCYYYKAFKISEGKDFQKSIMYFKQAEKYAKIANHVQQLFKAGEAISIINNMCGNFDLSLNYGKYILNLSKRTNRKDWMAYSYNRIGLAYINLGKEDSALYYFNKITPYIKYIREEDRPYFLSNLSLAYIDNNPAKSKELLLESLSYKELSGTLEQLAFIHYQEGNHEEAYRLWKRAITINDLTPKDDIIHNLLEYDIEHGKTDKVCERVNEIIAIKDSIIDKLRNDTIRDLQTKFDHEVILNTANKELIKWQRSLGFACAVCLILTLLWLIKRNKMNRILNEREIEIQNLIIQVNGKKAELEKVERQIAQSTPQSDSDTPQVSQQLLELKKQKEETERECQELNEKIRNWAGVEAEKVREGALLMNEVKENKSVRHWLNEQQEALIAFYFAVNTDTAKRIHKNYEKLTTREVLYLILRDMNKSKEEMSTIMGVDKNTLRTYEFRTKQKKT
;
A
#
# COMPACT_ATOMS: atom_id res chain seq x y z
N MET A 1 -33.23 6.96 -40.94
CA MET A 1 -31.85 6.53 -40.65
C MET A 1 -31.63 5.03 -40.66
N LEU A 2 -32.34 4.27 -41.48
CA LEU A 2 -32.32 2.78 -41.50
C LEU A 2 -31.55 2.18 -42.69
N LYS A 3 -30.72 2.92 -43.41
CA LYS A 3 -30.01 2.43 -44.62
C LYS A 3 -28.48 2.32 -44.52
N ALA A 4 -27.86 2.64 -43.38
CA ALA A 4 -26.40 2.54 -43.23
C ALA A 4 -25.92 1.29 -42.46
N PHE A 5 -26.84 0.49 -41.90
CA PHE A 5 -26.50 -0.63 -41.00
C PHE A 5 -25.90 -1.87 -41.71
N PRO A 6 -26.25 -2.23 -42.97
CA PRO A 6 -25.63 -3.39 -43.60
C PRO A 6 -24.21 -3.16 -44.12
N PHE A 7 -23.79 -1.90 -44.36
CA PHE A 7 -22.49 -1.62 -44.98
C PHE A 7 -21.32 -1.72 -43.98
N ILE A 8 -21.56 -1.39 -42.71
CA ILE A 8 -20.54 -1.48 -41.67
C ILE A 8 -20.29 -2.93 -41.24
N CYS A 9 -21.35 -3.77 -41.23
CA CYS A 9 -21.17 -5.20 -41.00
C CYS A 9 -20.44 -5.91 -42.15
N LEU A 10 -20.62 -5.46 -43.39
CA LEU A 10 -19.89 -6.01 -44.55
C LEU A 10 -18.39 -5.63 -44.56
N LEU A 11 -18.02 -4.48 -44.02
CA LEU A 11 -16.63 -4.09 -43.90
C LEU A 11 -15.87 -4.89 -42.83
N ILE A 12 -16.54 -5.27 -41.74
CA ILE A 12 -15.96 -6.15 -40.71
C ILE A 12 -15.87 -7.60 -41.20
N ILE A 13 -16.85 -8.07 -42.00
CA ILE A 13 -16.83 -9.39 -42.64
C ILE A 13 -15.75 -9.44 -43.74
N GLY A 14 -15.49 -8.33 -44.44
CA GLY A 14 -14.46 -8.25 -45.49
C GLY A 14 -13.03 -8.36 -44.98
N THR A 15 -12.78 -8.07 -43.73
CA THR A 15 -11.44 -8.25 -43.12
C THR A 15 -11.21 -9.68 -42.59
N PHE A 16 -12.27 -10.49 -42.48
CA PHE A 16 -12.18 -11.89 -42.06
C PHE A 16 -11.94 -12.89 -43.20
N THR A 17 -11.95 -12.47 -44.45
CA THR A 17 -11.70 -13.37 -45.61
C THR A 17 -10.28 -13.39 -46.12
N GLY A 18 -9.36 -12.67 -45.47
CA GLY A 18 -7.92 -12.86 -45.66
C GLY A 18 -7.48 -14.08 -44.86
N CYS A 19 -6.98 -15.12 -45.51
CA CYS A 19 -6.40 -16.33 -44.93
C CYS A 19 -5.29 -16.06 -43.92
N ASN A 20 -5.66 -15.71 -42.70
CA ASN A 20 -4.87 -15.90 -41.50
C ASN A 20 -5.75 -16.67 -40.53
N HIS A 21 -5.35 -17.84 -40.12
CA HIS A 21 -5.95 -18.59 -39.02
C HIS A 21 -5.83 -17.76 -37.75
N GLN A 22 -6.78 -16.83 -37.53
CA GLN A 22 -6.91 -16.20 -36.22
C GLN A 22 -7.16 -17.29 -35.19
N SER A 23 -6.31 -17.37 -34.18
CA SER A 23 -6.50 -18.32 -33.09
C SER A 23 -7.86 -18.14 -32.43
N ILE A 24 -8.40 -19.16 -31.79
CA ILE A 24 -9.64 -19.03 -31.02
C ILE A 24 -9.48 -17.97 -29.92
N SER A 25 -8.32 -17.93 -29.28
CA SER A 25 -7.96 -16.90 -28.31
C SER A 25 -8.11 -15.48 -28.85
N ASP A 26 -7.62 -15.19 -30.08
CA ASP A 26 -7.75 -13.84 -30.67
C ASP A 26 -9.21 -13.48 -30.96
N ARG A 27 -9.99 -14.47 -31.42
CA ARG A 27 -11.43 -14.28 -31.67
C ARG A 27 -12.21 -14.03 -30.38
N LEU A 28 -11.90 -14.74 -29.29
CA LEU A 28 -12.50 -14.53 -27.98
C LEU A 28 -12.11 -13.16 -27.42
N ALA A 29 -10.86 -12.72 -27.58
CA ALA A 29 -10.40 -11.39 -27.17
C ALA A 29 -11.13 -10.27 -27.94
N ALA A 30 -11.38 -10.45 -29.23
CA ALA A 30 -12.17 -9.49 -30.02
C ALA A 30 -13.64 -9.43 -29.54
N ILE A 31 -14.22 -10.55 -29.15
CA ILE A 31 -15.58 -10.61 -28.58
C ILE A 31 -15.60 -9.98 -27.18
N ASP A 32 -14.58 -10.20 -26.36
CA ASP A 32 -14.42 -9.58 -25.04
C ASP A 32 -14.41 -8.04 -25.17
N SER A 33 -13.72 -7.52 -26.19
CA SER A 33 -13.72 -6.08 -26.49
C SER A 33 -15.12 -5.54 -26.83
N LEU A 34 -15.93 -6.31 -27.57
CA LEU A 34 -17.32 -5.92 -27.84
C LEU A 34 -18.18 -5.93 -26.57
N VAL A 35 -17.94 -6.88 -25.66
CA VAL A 35 -18.63 -6.91 -24.35
C VAL A 35 -18.24 -5.69 -23.52
N ALA A 36 -16.94 -5.33 -23.52
CA ALA A 36 -16.45 -4.14 -22.82
C ALA A 36 -17.04 -2.83 -23.40
N GLU A 37 -17.31 -2.79 -24.71
CA GLU A 37 -17.99 -1.70 -25.41
C GLU A 37 -19.52 -1.73 -25.24
N GLU A 38 -20.07 -2.64 -24.44
CA GLU A 38 -21.50 -2.86 -24.22
C GLU A 38 -22.28 -3.28 -25.50
N ARG A 39 -21.59 -3.81 -26.51
CA ARG A 39 -22.15 -4.30 -27.78
C ARG A 39 -22.50 -5.78 -27.70
N HIS A 40 -23.36 -6.12 -26.73
CA HIS A 40 -23.64 -7.51 -26.38
C HIS A 40 -24.33 -8.31 -27.48
N ASP A 41 -25.21 -7.70 -28.29
CA ASP A 41 -25.85 -8.39 -29.43
C ASP A 41 -24.81 -8.78 -30.48
N SER A 42 -23.87 -7.91 -30.79
CA SER A 42 -22.78 -8.20 -31.73
C SER A 42 -21.86 -9.31 -31.18
N ALA A 43 -21.52 -9.22 -29.89
CA ALA A 43 -20.73 -10.24 -29.22
C ALA A 43 -21.42 -11.60 -29.22
N TRP A 44 -22.73 -11.66 -28.88
CA TRP A 44 -23.51 -12.88 -28.87
C TRP A 44 -23.62 -13.49 -30.28
N TYR A 45 -23.80 -12.65 -31.29
CA TYR A 45 -23.86 -13.11 -32.69
C TYR A 45 -22.52 -13.77 -33.11
N LEU A 46 -21.38 -13.18 -32.79
CA LEU A 46 -20.06 -13.74 -33.12
C LEU A 46 -19.77 -15.04 -32.38
N LEU A 47 -20.21 -15.16 -31.12
CA LEU A 47 -20.00 -16.38 -30.33
C LEU A 47 -20.65 -17.62 -30.98
N LYS A 48 -21.73 -17.48 -31.73
CA LYS A 48 -22.38 -18.60 -32.46
C LYS A 48 -21.48 -19.24 -33.51
N TYR A 49 -20.49 -18.52 -34.03
CA TYR A 49 -19.59 -19.01 -35.07
C TYR A 49 -18.30 -19.58 -34.51
N ILE A 50 -18.19 -19.70 -33.18
CA ILE A 50 -17.07 -20.37 -32.52
C ILE A 50 -17.45 -21.83 -32.29
N ASP A 51 -16.65 -22.74 -32.86
CA ASP A 51 -16.80 -24.17 -32.66
C ASP A 51 -16.03 -24.60 -31.40
N GLU A 52 -16.77 -25.03 -30.38
CA GLU A 52 -16.22 -25.47 -29.09
C GLU A 52 -15.24 -26.67 -29.25
N SER A 53 -15.40 -27.48 -30.31
CA SER A 53 -14.55 -28.62 -30.58
C SER A 53 -13.10 -28.25 -30.97
N GLN A 54 -12.92 -27.01 -31.43
CA GLN A 54 -11.62 -26.47 -31.83
C GLN A 54 -10.85 -25.82 -30.68
N MET A 55 -11.42 -25.77 -29.46
CA MET A 55 -10.76 -25.20 -28.29
C MET A 55 -9.73 -26.17 -27.72
N GLU A 56 -8.47 -25.77 -27.74
CA GLU A 56 -7.35 -26.63 -27.41
C GLU A 56 -7.09 -26.72 -25.88
N ASN A 57 -7.46 -25.68 -25.14
CA ASN A 57 -7.14 -25.59 -23.72
C ASN A 57 -8.33 -25.19 -22.84
N ALA A 58 -8.16 -25.36 -21.53
CA ALA A 58 -9.18 -25.07 -20.54
C ALA A 58 -9.47 -23.56 -20.41
N GLU A 59 -8.50 -22.70 -20.72
CA GLU A 59 -8.65 -21.24 -20.67
C GLU A 59 -9.61 -20.75 -21.75
N GLU A 60 -9.44 -21.19 -22.98
CA GLU A 60 -10.35 -20.85 -24.09
C GLU A 60 -11.77 -21.30 -23.80
N LYS A 61 -11.93 -22.52 -23.26
CA LYS A 61 -13.26 -23.04 -22.87
C LYS A 61 -13.90 -22.20 -21.79
N ALA A 62 -13.16 -21.87 -20.73
CA ALA A 62 -13.66 -21.05 -19.64
C ALA A 62 -13.99 -19.62 -20.11
N HIS A 63 -13.17 -19.03 -20.96
CA HIS A 63 -13.39 -17.69 -21.51
C HIS A 63 -14.63 -17.66 -22.41
N TYR A 64 -14.74 -18.62 -23.32
CA TYR A 64 -15.94 -18.76 -24.18
C TYR A 64 -17.23 -18.92 -23.37
N GLN A 65 -17.20 -19.78 -22.35
CA GLN A 65 -18.39 -20.02 -21.51
C GLN A 65 -18.80 -18.78 -20.71
N LEU A 66 -17.82 -18.02 -20.21
CA LEU A 66 -18.08 -16.75 -19.53
C LEU A 66 -18.75 -15.74 -20.48
N LEU A 67 -18.15 -15.52 -21.66
CA LEU A 67 -18.68 -14.60 -22.67
C LEU A 67 -20.09 -15.04 -23.14
N ARG A 68 -20.30 -16.32 -23.32
CA ARG A 68 -21.60 -16.87 -23.68
C ARG A 68 -22.65 -16.60 -22.60
N TYR A 69 -22.27 -16.77 -21.32
CA TYR A 69 -23.16 -16.46 -20.20
C TYR A 69 -23.48 -14.97 -20.12
N GLN A 70 -22.45 -14.12 -20.18
CA GLN A 70 -22.56 -12.66 -20.15
C GLN A 70 -23.49 -12.13 -21.25
N THR A 71 -23.22 -12.52 -22.48
CA THR A 71 -23.97 -12.03 -23.64
C THR A 71 -25.41 -12.55 -23.67
N SER A 72 -25.62 -13.82 -23.32
CA SER A 72 -26.99 -14.40 -23.24
C SER A 72 -27.80 -13.68 -22.16
N TYR A 73 -27.19 -13.41 -20.99
CA TYR A 73 -27.86 -12.72 -19.90
C TYR A 73 -28.33 -11.31 -20.32
N VAL A 74 -27.42 -10.50 -20.85
CA VAL A 74 -27.71 -9.10 -21.19
C VAL A 74 -28.67 -8.97 -22.37
N THR A 75 -28.62 -9.90 -23.33
CA THR A 75 -29.48 -9.86 -24.52
C THR A 75 -30.80 -10.62 -24.33
N GLY A 76 -31.08 -11.15 -23.13
CA GLY A 76 -32.30 -11.92 -22.86
C GLY A 76 -32.38 -13.24 -23.63
N LYS A 77 -31.25 -13.80 -24.05
CA LYS A 77 -31.20 -15.09 -24.74
C LYS A 77 -31.14 -16.24 -23.72
N PRO A 78 -31.46 -17.48 -24.14
CA PRO A 78 -31.41 -18.64 -23.25
C PRO A 78 -30.03 -18.75 -22.58
N LEU A 79 -30.02 -18.82 -21.25
CA LEU A 79 -28.80 -18.97 -20.46
C LEU A 79 -28.26 -20.40 -20.59
N PRO A 80 -26.91 -20.55 -20.60
CA PRO A 80 -26.30 -21.85 -20.39
C PRO A 80 -26.68 -22.43 -19.02
N PRO A 81 -26.60 -23.77 -18.83
CA PRO A 81 -26.83 -24.40 -17.54
C PRO A 81 -25.97 -23.80 -16.43
N ASP A 82 -26.47 -23.70 -15.19
CA ASP A 82 -25.78 -23.09 -14.04
C ASP A 82 -24.46 -23.79 -13.73
N SER A 83 -24.36 -25.12 -13.97
CA SER A 83 -23.12 -25.88 -13.82
C SER A 83 -21.96 -25.37 -14.68
N ILE A 84 -22.26 -24.76 -15.85
CA ILE A 84 -21.24 -24.16 -16.71
C ILE A 84 -20.60 -22.95 -16.02
N LEU A 85 -21.41 -22.07 -15.41
CA LEU A 85 -20.91 -20.93 -14.68
C LEU A 85 -20.12 -21.35 -13.43
N ASP A 86 -20.55 -22.43 -12.75
CA ASP A 86 -19.84 -22.99 -11.59
C ASP A 86 -18.47 -23.56 -11.99
N ASN A 87 -18.39 -24.30 -13.09
CA ASN A 87 -17.12 -24.82 -13.61
C ASN A 87 -16.18 -23.69 -14.06
N THR A 88 -16.74 -22.68 -14.72
CA THR A 88 -15.98 -21.49 -15.15
C THR A 88 -15.41 -20.73 -13.95
N LEU A 89 -16.23 -20.55 -12.90
CA LEU A 89 -15.80 -19.93 -11.65
C LEU A 89 -14.67 -20.74 -10.99
N ALA A 90 -14.80 -22.07 -10.89
CA ALA A 90 -13.77 -22.94 -10.33
C ALA A 90 -12.44 -22.83 -11.08
N TYR A 91 -12.49 -22.83 -12.42
CA TYR A 91 -11.31 -22.64 -13.26
C TYR A 91 -10.60 -21.31 -12.94
N TYR A 92 -11.33 -20.19 -12.91
CA TYR A 92 -10.71 -18.87 -12.65
C TYR A 92 -10.27 -18.70 -11.20
N GLN A 93 -10.83 -19.44 -10.24
CA GLN A 93 -10.30 -19.51 -8.87
C GLN A 93 -8.94 -20.18 -8.84
N GLU A 94 -8.76 -21.29 -9.55
CA GLU A 94 -7.47 -21.98 -9.66
C GLU A 94 -6.45 -21.14 -10.43
N ALA A 95 -6.85 -20.52 -11.54
CA ALA A 95 -6.04 -19.61 -12.33
C ALA A 95 -5.73 -18.27 -11.62
N GLN A 96 -6.37 -17.98 -10.49
CA GLN A 96 -6.24 -16.72 -9.73
C GLN A 96 -6.51 -15.46 -10.57
N ASN A 97 -7.37 -15.54 -11.58
CA ASN A 97 -7.70 -14.42 -12.45
C ASN A 97 -8.79 -13.55 -11.81
N ALA A 98 -8.37 -12.49 -11.12
CA ALA A 98 -9.27 -11.62 -10.37
C ALA A 98 -10.31 -10.91 -11.25
N GLU A 99 -9.98 -10.52 -12.47
CA GLU A 99 -10.89 -9.85 -13.39
C GLU A 99 -12.04 -10.77 -13.80
N LYS A 100 -11.73 -11.95 -14.30
CA LYS A 100 -12.74 -12.94 -14.70
C LYS A 100 -13.53 -13.49 -13.51
N LEU A 101 -12.90 -13.57 -12.33
CA LEU A 101 -13.61 -13.90 -11.08
C LEU A 101 -14.66 -12.87 -10.72
N ALA A 102 -14.36 -11.57 -10.88
CA ALA A 102 -15.34 -10.52 -10.63
C ALA A 102 -16.59 -10.69 -11.50
N ASP A 103 -16.39 -11.00 -12.78
CA ASP A 103 -17.50 -11.24 -13.72
C ASP A 103 -18.30 -12.51 -13.36
N CYS A 104 -17.64 -13.63 -13.10
CA CYS A 104 -18.30 -14.87 -12.72
C CYS A 104 -19.17 -14.70 -11.46
N TYR A 105 -18.62 -14.07 -10.42
CA TYR A 105 -19.35 -13.81 -9.18
C TYR A 105 -20.53 -12.87 -9.39
N TYR A 106 -20.38 -11.84 -10.24
CA TYR A 106 -21.45 -10.90 -10.58
C TYR A 106 -22.64 -11.60 -11.24
N TYR A 107 -22.40 -12.39 -12.30
CA TYR A 107 -23.48 -13.09 -13.00
C TYR A 107 -24.10 -14.21 -12.15
N LYS A 108 -23.33 -14.87 -11.31
CA LYS A 108 -23.86 -15.83 -10.35
C LYS A 108 -24.77 -15.16 -9.31
N ALA A 109 -24.38 -13.98 -8.81
CA ALA A 109 -25.20 -13.18 -7.90
C ALA A 109 -26.53 -12.80 -8.54
N PHE A 110 -26.50 -12.36 -9.79
CA PHE A 110 -27.71 -12.00 -10.53
C PHE A 110 -28.65 -13.18 -10.68
N LYS A 111 -28.16 -14.34 -11.10
CA LYS A 111 -28.94 -15.54 -11.23
C LYS A 111 -29.66 -15.95 -9.94
N ILE A 112 -28.95 -15.85 -8.83
CA ILE A 112 -29.50 -16.14 -7.49
C ILE A 112 -30.57 -15.09 -7.12
N SER A 113 -30.36 -13.80 -7.47
CA SER A 113 -31.35 -12.75 -7.19
C SER A 113 -32.67 -12.94 -7.90
N GLU A 114 -32.68 -13.53 -9.10
CA GLU A 114 -33.92 -13.91 -9.80
C GLU A 114 -34.76 -14.90 -8.98
N GLY A 115 -34.12 -15.81 -8.25
CA GLY A 115 -34.76 -16.72 -7.31
C GLY A 115 -35.11 -16.07 -5.96
N LYS A 116 -34.88 -14.75 -5.81
CA LYS A 116 -35.17 -13.95 -4.61
C LYS A 116 -34.41 -14.37 -3.36
N ASP A 117 -33.31 -15.15 -3.47
CA ASP A 117 -32.37 -15.41 -2.38
C ASP A 117 -31.40 -14.23 -2.26
N PHE A 118 -31.90 -13.12 -1.72
CA PHE A 118 -31.13 -11.89 -1.60
C PHE A 118 -29.93 -12.01 -0.66
N GLN A 119 -30.01 -12.85 0.37
CA GLN A 119 -28.88 -13.08 1.28
C GLN A 119 -27.69 -13.70 0.54
N LYS A 120 -27.93 -14.76 -0.20
CA LYS A 120 -26.90 -15.43 -1.00
C LYS A 120 -26.42 -14.55 -2.15
N SER A 121 -27.34 -13.87 -2.83
CA SER A 121 -27.02 -12.95 -3.92
C SER A 121 -26.06 -11.84 -3.47
N ILE A 122 -26.35 -11.18 -2.34
CA ILE A 122 -25.51 -10.08 -1.84
C ILE A 122 -24.09 -10.55 -1.50
N MET A 123 -23.94 -11.78 -0.97
CA MET A 123 -22.63 -12.35 -0.71
C MET A 123 -21.80 -12.55 -1.97
N TYR A 124 -22.45 -13.00 -3.05
CA TYR A 124 -21.78 -13.13 -4.35
C TYR A 124 -21.46 -11.77 -4.99
N PHE A 125 -22.34 -10.76 -4.88
CA PHE A 125 -22.03 -9.39 -5.32
C PHE A 125 -20.86 -8.79 -4.52
N LYS A 126 -20.74 -9.06 -3.22
CA LYS A 126 -19.60 -8.66 -2.41
C LYS A 126 -18.30 -9.36 -2.84
N GLN A 127 -18.36 -10.63 -3.27
CA GLN A 127 -17.22 -11.29 -3.89
C GLN A 127 -16.85 -10.63 -5.23
N ALA A 128 -17.84 -10.31 -6.08
CA ALA A 128 -17.60 -9.58 -7.31
C ALA A 128 -16.92 -8.23 -7.06
N GLU A 129 -17.41 -7.44 -6.09
CA GLU A 129 -16.81 -6.18 -5.66
C GLU A 129 -15.36 -6.36 -5.19
N LYS A 130 -15.09 -7.38 -4.37
CA LYS A 130 -13.75 -7.71 -3.86
C LYS A 130 -12.78 -7.98 -5.00
N TYR A 131 -13.13 -8.87 -5.91
CA TYR A 131 -12.26 -9.24 -7.03
C TYR A 131 -12.11 -8.12 -8.06
N ALA A 132 -13.17 -7.33 -8.30
CA ALA A 132 -13.09 -6.13 -9.12
C ALA A 132 -12.15 -5.07 -8.53
N LYS A 133 -12.09 -4.92 -7.20
CA LYS A 133 -11.09 -4.07 -6.52
C LYS A 133 -9.67 -4.59 -6.73
N ILE A 134 -9.45 -5.90 -6.61
CA ILE A 134 -8.14 -6.54 -6.83
C ILE A 134 -7.65 -6.32 -8.27
N ALA A 135 -8.56 -6.49 -9.25
CA ALA A 135 -8.27 -6.32 -10.67
C ALA A 135 -8.25 -4.85 -11.13
N ASN A 136 -8.64 -3.91 -10.26
CA ASN A 136 -8.89 -2.50 -10.62
C ASN A 136 -9.91 -2.36 -11.79
N HIS A 137 -10.90 -3.25 -11.84
CA HIS A 137 -11.91 -3.32 -12.89
C HIS A 137 -13.08 -2.39 -12.56
N VAL A 138 -12.95 -1.11 -12.95
CA VAL A 138 -13.88 -0.04 -12.52
C VAL A 138 -15.32 -0.26 -13.00
N GLN A 139 -15.51 -0.81 -14.19
CA GLN A 139 -16.86 -1.11 -14.71
C GLN A 139 -17.57 -2.15 -13.85
N GLN A 140 -16.85 -3.20 -13.45
CA GLN A 140 -17.42 -4.24 -12.60
C GLN A 140 -17.67 -3.77 -11.17
N LEU A 141 -16.81 -2.84 -10.66
CA LEU A 141 -17.05 -2.15 -9.38
C LEU A 141 -18.37 -1.36 -9.41
N PHE A 142 -18.61 -0.64 -10.50
CA PHE A 142 -19.86 0.10 -10.67
C PHE A 142 -21.05 -0.83 -10.70
N LYS A 143 -21.03 -1.86 -11.55
CA LYS A 143 -22.12 -2.84 -11.68
C LYS A 143 -22.44 -3.56 -10.36
N ALA A 144 -21.41 -4.06 -9.67
CA ALA A 144 -21.58 -4.72 -8.38
C ALA A 144 -22.14 -3.77 -7.32
N GLY A 145 -21.59 -2.54 -7.23
CA GLY A 145 -22.06 -1.52 -6.30
C GLY A 145 -23.51 -1.10 -6.56
N GLU A 146 -23.91 -0.99 -7.81
CA GLU A 146 -25.30 -0.70 -8.18
C GLU A 146 -26.23 -1.84 -7.76
N ALA A 147 -25.90 -3.09 -8.07
CA ALA A 147 -26.68 -4.25 -7.68
C ALA A 147 -26.83 -4.37 -6.15
N ILE A 148 -25.74 -4.13 -5.40
CA ILE A 148 -25.78 -4.10 -3.93
C ILE A 148 -26.70 -2.98 -3.42
N SER A 149 -26.67 -1.80 -4.04
CA SER A 149 -27.59 -0.70 -3.71
C SER A 149 -29.03 -1.09 -3.93
N ILE A 150 -29.35 -1.71 -5.07
CA ILE A 150 -30.71 -2.17 -5.41
C ILE A 150 -31.21 -3.18 -4.36
N ILE A 151 -30.44 -4.23 -4.08
CA ILE A 151 -30.86 -5.27 -3.13
C ILE A 151 -31.05 -4.69 -1.73
N ASN A 152 -30.14 -3.83 -1.27
CA ASN A 152 -30.30 -3.17 0.03
C ASN A 152 -31.58 -2.32 0.08
N ASN A 153 -31.90 -1.61 -1.00
CA ASN A 153 -33.14 -0.84 -1.08
C ASN A 153 -34.38 -1.75 -1.01
N MET A 154 -34.38 -2.85 -1.77
CA MET A 154 -35.46 -3.84 -1.75
C MET A 154 -35.65 -4.53 -0.39
N CYS A 155 -34.56 -4.67 0.36
CA CYS A 155 -34.55 -5.29 1.69
C CYS A 155 -34.77 -4.29 2.84
N GLY A 156 -35.07 -3.01 2.59
CA GLY A 156 -35.28 -2.00 3.62
C GLY A 156 -34.01 -1.46 4.26
N ASN A 157 -32.81 -1.86 3.79
CA ASN A 157 -31.54 -1.33 4.28
C ASN A 157 -31.17 -0.01 3.57
N PHE A 158 -32.01 1.01 3.72
CA PHE A 158 -31.94 2.24 2.93
C PHE A 158 -30.64 3.03 3.14
N ASP A 159 -30.06 3.02 4.35
CA ASP A 159 -28.78 3.65 4.63
C ASP A 159 -27.62 2.98 3.86
N LEU A 160 -27.62 1.65 3.78
CA LEU A 160 -26.62 0.91 3.00
C LEU A 160 -26.81 1.17 1.51
N SER A 161 -28.07 1.18 1.03
CA SER A 161 -28.40 1.55 -0.35
C SER A 161 -27.87 2.95 -0.69
N LEU A 162 -28.11 3.94 0.18
CA LEU A 162 -27.62 5.31 0.03
C LEU A 162 -26.08 5.38 -0.02
N ASN A 163 -25.39 4.63 0.87
CA ASN A 163 -23.94 4.59 0.89
C ASN A 163 -23.37 4.01 -0.41
N TYR A 164 -23.95 2.92 -0.92
CA TYR A 164 -23.55 2.36 -2.20
C TYR A 164 -23.88 3.29 -3.37
N GLY A 165 -25.03 3.96 -3.36
CA GLY A 165 -25.39 4.99 -4.34
C GLY A 165 -24.34 6.11 -4.40
N LYS A 166 -23.87 6.61 -3.25
CA LYS A 166 -22.79 7.60 -3.16
C LYS A 166 -21.43 7.05 -3.61
N TYR A 167 -21.14 5.79 -3.30
CA TYR A 167 -19.94 5.11 -3.76
C TYR A 167 -19.86 5.03 -5.29
N ILE A 168 -20.91 4.53 -5.95
CA ILE A 168 -20.97 4.44 -7.41
C ILE A 168 -21.01 5.82 -8.08
N LEU A 169 -21.59 6.84 -7.44
CA LEU A 169 -21.53 8.22 -7.93
C LEU A 169 -20.08 8.75 -7.95
N ASN A 170 -19.29 8.41 -6.96
CA ASN A 170 -17.87 8.78 -6.93
C ASN A 170 -17.11 8.11 -8.09
N LEU A 171 -17.35 6.81 -8.34
CA LEU A 171 -16.77 6.10 -9.48
C LEU A 171 -17.19 6.75 -10.81
N SER A 172 -18.47 7.08 -10.97
CA SER A 172 -19.02 7.71 -12.17
C SER A 172 -18.37 9.06 -12.47
N LYS A 173 -18.14 9.89 -11.43
CA LYS A 173 -17.48 11.18 -11.55
C LYS A 173 -16.01 11.02 -11.95
N ARG A 174 -15.30 10.06 -11.33
CA ARG A 174 -13.87 9.80 -11.64
C ARG A 174 -13.67 9.30 -13.08
N THR A 175 -14.62 8.54 -13.61
CA THR A 175 -14.58 8.00 -14.98
C THR A 175 -15.26 8.91 -16.01
N ASN A 176 -15.89 10.01 -15.57
CA ASN A 176 -16.70 10.92 -16.41
C ASN A 176 -17.80 10.19 -17.22
N ARG A 177 -18.30 9.04 -16.71
CA ARG A 177 -19.38 8.25 -17.34
C ARG A 177 -20.74 8.87 -16.99
N LYS A 178 -21.32 9.55 -17.97
CA LYS A 178 -22.59 10.31 -17.80
C LYS A 178 -23.81 9.43 -17.58
N ASP A 179 -23.85 8.27 -18.22
CA ASP A 179 -24.83 7.21 -17.98
C ASP A 179 -24.77 6.73 -16.53
N TRP A 180 -23.58 6.37 -16.05
CA TRP A 180 -23.38 5.94 -14.65
C TRP A 180 -23.77 7.00 -13.63
N MET A 181 -23.55 8.28 -13.94
CA MET A 181 -24.01 9.38 -13.07
C MET A 181 -25.52 9.37 -12.94
N ALA A 182 -26.26 9.16 -14.03
CA ALA A 182 -27.71 9.06 -14.00
C ALA A 182 -28.19 7.90 -13.13
N TYR A 183 -27.65 6.70 -13.34
CA TYR A 183 -27.97 5.53 -12.51
C TYR A 183 -27.66 5.80 -11.04
N SER A 184 -26.49 6.38 -10.71
CA SER A 184 -26.12 6.69 -9.33
C SER A 184 -27.06 7.69 -8.69
N TYR A 185 -27.43 8.77 -9.38
CA TYR A 185 -28.40 9.74 -8.87
C TYR A 185 -29.76 9.11 -8.62
N ASN A 186 -30.21 8.22 -9.50
CA ASN A 186 -31.45 7.48 -9.32
C ASN A 186 -31.42 6.60 -8.07
N ARG A 187 -30.33 5.85 -7.81
CA ARG A 187 -30.18 5.03 -6.59
C ARG A 187 -30.22 5.89 -5.33
N ILE A 188 -29.52 7.03 -5.34
CA ILE A 188 -29.52 7.96 -4.21
C ILE A 188 -30.91 8.57 -3.98
N GLY A 189 -31.60 8.98 -5.06
CA GLY A 189 -32.95 9.54 -4.98
C GLY A 189 -33.94 8.55 -4.37
N LEU A 190 -33.95 7.30 -4.85
CA LEU A 190 -34.80 6.23 -4.30
C LEU A 190 -34.51 5.94 -2.83
N ALA A 191 -33.23 5.91 -2.44
CA ALA A 191 -32.88 5.69 -1.05
C ALA A 191 -33.38 6.85 -0.16
N TYR A 192 -33.36 8.10 -0.64
CA TYR A 192 -33.92 9.23 0.10
C TYR A 192 -35.43 9.23 0.19
N ILE A 193 -36.15 8.78 -0.87
CA ILE A 193 -37.62 8.56 -0.80
C ILE A 193 -37.92 7.60 0.35
N ASN A 194 -37.28 6.45 0.35
CA ASN A 194 -37.53 5.42 1.35
C ASN A 194 -37.07 5.80 2.77
N LEU A 195 -36.18 6.82 2.91
CA LEU A 195 -35.80 7.44 4.19
C LEU A 195 -36.72 8.60 4.61
N GLY A 196 -37.79 8.88 3.84
CA GLY A 196 -38.72 10.00 4.11
C GLY A 196 -38.08 11.39 3.94
N LYS A 197 -37.04 11.53 3.09
CA LYS A 197 -36.30 12.77 2.85
C LYS A 197 -36.59 13.32 1.45
N GLU A 198 -37.80 13.75 1.22
CA GLU A 198 -38.34 14.14 -0.10
C GLU A 198 -37.52 15.25 -0.78
N ASP A 199 -37.15 16.33 -0.07
CA ASP A 199 -36.35 17.42 -0.63
C ASP A 199 -35.00 16.91 -1.17
N SER A 200 -34.37 15.99 -0.43
CA SER A 200 -33.12 15.38 -0.86
C SER A 200 -33.34 14.47 -2.08
N ALA A 201 -34.41 13.71 -2.08
CA ALA A 201 -34.77 12.87 -3.23
C ALA A 201 -34.99 13.71 -4.49
N LEU A 202 -35.82 14.77 -4.39
CA LEU A 202 -36.08 15.71 -5.48
C LEU A 202 -34.79 16.35 -6.00
N TYR A 203 -33.90 16.78 -5.11
CA TYR A 203 -32.59 17.31 -5.50
C TYR A 203 -31.80 16.32 -6.36
N TYR A 204 -31.70 15.06 -5.93
CA TYR A 204 -30.92 14.05 -6.66
C TYR A 204 -31.62 13.60 -7.95
N PHE A 205 -32.92 13.45 -7.98
CA PHE A 205 -33.68 13.14 -9.20
C PHE A 205 -33.54 14.26 -10.23
N ASN A 206 -33.61 15.52 -9.84
CA ASN A 206 -33.40 16.63 -10.77
C ASN A 206 -31.98 16.67 -11.37
N LYS A 207 -30.98 16.06 -10.70
CA LYS A 207 -29.64 15.89 -11.27
C LYS A 207 -29.61 14.89 -12.43
N ILE A 208 -30.62 14.05 -12.60
CA ILE A 208 -30.72 13.08 -13.71
C ILE A 208 -31.02 13.77 -15.03
N THR A 209 -31.81 14.84 -15.03
CA THR A 209 -32.35 15.51 -16.23
C THR A 209 -31.29 15.76 -17.32
N PRO A 210 -30.10 16.32 -17.06
CA PRO A 210 -29.11 16.54 -18.10
C PRO A 210 -28.47 15.26 -18.64
N TYR A 211 -28.66 14.12 -17.96
CA TYR A 211 -28.07 12.84 -18.31
C TYR A 211 -29.05 11.84 -18.91
N ILE A 212 -30.34 12.14 -18.97
CA ILE A 212 -31.40 11.23 -19.44
C ILE A 212 -31.13 10.69 -20.84
N LYS A 213 -30.53 11.50 -21.71
CA LYS A 213 -30.18 11.10 -23.09
C LYS A 213 -29.07 10.06 -23.18
N TYR A 214 -28.32 9.81 -22.08
CA TYR A 214 -27.27 8.80 -22.01
C TYR A 214 -27.75 7.48 -21.41
N ILE A 215 -28.97 7.47 -20.84
CA ILE A 215 -29.61 6.27 -20.30
C ILE A 215 -30.09 5.41 -21.46
N ARG A 216 -29.95 4.08 -21.32
CA ARG A 216 -30.47 3.14 -22.29
C ARG A 216 -32.00 3.32 -22.47
N GLU A 217 -32.48 3.15 -23.66
CA GLU A 217 -33.89 3.42 -23.97
C GLU A 217 -34.83 2.53 -23.16
N GLU A 218 -34.47 1.26 -22.98
CA GLU A 218 -35.21 0.30 -22.17
C GLU A 218 -35.29 0.65 -20.67
N ASP A 219 -34.36 1.48 -20.14
CA ASP A 219 -34.33 1.87 -18.73
C ASP A 219 -35.09 3.19 -18.48
N ARG A 220 -35.29 4.01 -19.51
CA ARG A 220 -35.98 5.32 -19.38
C ARG A 220 -37.32 5.28 -18.65
N PRO A 221 -38.22 4.30 -18.90
CA PRO A 221 -39.50 4.23 -18.20
C PRO A 221 -39.34 4.09 -16.69
N TYR A 222 -38.35 3.34 -16.22
CA TYR A 222 -38.04 3.22 -14.78
C TYR A 222 -37.58 4.54 -14.19
N PHE A 223 -36.74 5.29 -14.92
CA PHE A 223 -36.24 6.60 -14.46
C PHE A 223 -37.35 7.64 -14.39
N LEU A 224 -38.25 7.67 -15.36
CA LEU A 224 -39.39 8.57 -15.39
C LEU A 224 -40.37 8.25 -14.24
N SER A 225 -40.65 6.96 -14.02
CA SER A 225 -41.48 6.51 -12.91
C SER A 225 -40.87 6.83 -11.55
N ASN A 226 -39.54 6.68 -11.38
CA ASN A 226 -38.87 7.03 -10.16
C ASN A 226 -38.81 8.55 -9.91
N LEU A 227 -38.60 9.34 -10.97
CA LEU A 227 -38.65 10.80 -10.91
C LEU A 227 -40.04 11.32 -10.51
N SER A 228 -41.12 10.67 -10.97
CA SER A 228 -42.47 11.05 -10.62
C SER A 228 -42.77 10.97 -9.11
N LEU A 229 -42.15 10.02 -8.39
CA LEU A 229 -42.26 9.90 -6.93
C LEU A 229 -41.91 11.18 -6.17
N ALA A 230 -40.93 11.93 -6.66
CA ALA A 230 -40.51 13.18 -6.01
C ALA A 230 -41.52 14.34 -6.24
N TYR A 231 -42.49 14.17 -7.15
CA TYR A 231 -43.51 15.18 -7.46
C TYR A 231 -44.91 14.80 -7.00
N ILE A 232 -45.09 13.56 -6.52
CA ILE A 232 -46.44 13.02 -6.30
C ILE A 232 -47.27 13.87 -5.34
N ASP A 233 -46.66 14.37 -4.26
CA ASP A 233 -47.32 15.19 -3.24
C ASP A 233 -47.28 16.67 -3.56
N ASN A 234 -46.18 17.17 -4.13
CA ASN A 234 -45.94 18.62 -4.30
C ASN A 234 -46.41 19.15 -5.67
N ASN A 235 -46.46 18.29 -6.70
CA ASN A 235 -46.92 18.64 -8.06
C ASN A 235 -47.48 17.41 -8.79
N PRO A 236 -48.69 16.95 -8.41
CA PRO A 236 -49.31 15.75 -9.00
C PRO A 236 -49.47 15.83 -10.52
N ALA A 237 -49.68 17.04 -11.08
CA ALA A 237 -49.79 17.23 -12.52
C ALA A 237 -48.47 16.88 -13.23
N LYS A 238 -47.32 17.29 -12.69
CA LYS A 238 -46.00 16.95 -13.22
C LYS A 238 -45.71 15.45 -13.03
N SER A 239 -46.06 14.89 -11.88
CA SER A 239 -45.95 13.46 -11.63
C SER A 239 -46.73 12.66 -12.70
N LYS A 240 -47.98 13.03 -12.94
CA LYS A 240 -48.85 12.39 -13.96
C LYS A 240 -48.27 12.49 -15.36
N GLU A 241 -47.71 13.65 -15.76
CA GLU A 241 -47.01 13.82 -17.04
C GLU A 241 -45.85 12.81 -17.18
N LEU A 242 -44.99 12.68 -16.17
CA LEU A 242 -43.87 11.76 -16.18
C LEU A 242 -44.28 10.29 -16.21
N LEU A 243 -45.36 9.93 -15.50
CA LEU A 243 -45.93 8.58 -15.52
C LEU A 243 -46.52 8.22 -16.88
N LEU A 244 -47.23 9.14 -17.51
CA LEU A 244 -47.77 8.94 -18.86
C LEU A 244 -46.65 8.81 -19.91
N GLU A 245 -45.59 9.62 -19.77
CA GLU A 245 -44.38 9.47 -20.61
C GLU A 245 -43.72 8.10 -20.38
N SER A 246 -43.57 7.64 -19.14
CA SER A 246 -43.05 6.31 -18.80
C SER A 246 -43.86 5.21 -19.49
N LEU A 247 -45.23 5.27 -19.41
CA LEU A 247 -46.12 4.30 -20.02
C LEU A 247 -46.03 4.29 -21.55
N SER A 248 -45.62 5.40 -22.19
CA SER A 248 -45.44 5.44 -23.65
C SER A 248 -44.27 4.56 -24.12
N TYR A 249 -43.30 4.27 -23.27
CA TYR A 249 -42.19 3.36 -23.54
C TYR A 249 -42.51 1.93 -23.14
N LYS A 250 -43.00 1.74 -21.91
CA LYS A 250 -43.24 0.42 -21.34
C LYS A 250 -44.26 0.48 -20.22
N GLU A 251 -45.15 -0.47 -20.18
CA GLU A 251 -46.06 -0.63 -19.08
C GLU A 251 -45.37 -1.29 -17.90
N LEU A 252 -45.29 -0.56 -16.78
CA LEU A 252 -44.70 -1.01 -15.53
C LEU A 252 -45.73 -1.00 -14.42
N SER A 253 -45.71 -2.01 -13.58
CA SER A 253 -46.61 -2.16 -12.43
C SER A 253 -46.56 -0.95 -11.49
N GLY A 254 -45.32 -0.51 -11.10
CA GLY A 254 -45.14 0.66 -10.23
C GLY A 254 -45.60 1.98 -10.88
N THR A 255 -45.49 2.12 -12.21
CA THR A 255 -46.01 3.29 -12.94
C THR A 255 -47.51 3.37 -12.87
N LEU A 256 -48.20 2.23 -13.09
CA LEU A 256 -49.65 2.15 -12.99
C LEU A 256 -50.15 2.36 -11.57
N GLU A 257 -49.46 1.83 -10.57
CA GLU A 257 -49.75 1.99 -9.15
C GLU A 257 -49.72 3.47 -8.75
N GLN A 258 -48.63 4.18 -9.09
CA GLN A 258 -48.48 5.61 -8.79
C GLN A 258 -49.55 6.45 -9.52
N LEU A 259 -49.85 6.13 -10.78
CA LEU A 259 -50.89 6.82 -11.52
C LEU A 259 -52.29 6.56 -10.90
N ALA A 260 -52.56 5.33 -10.45
CA ALA A 260 -53.76 4.99 -9.73
C ALA A 260 -53.90 5.78 -8.42
N PHE A 261 -52.81 5.89 -7.65
CA PHE A 261 -52.80 6.68 -6.44
C PHE A 261 -53.15 8.16 -6.68
N ILE A 262 -52.62 8.77 -7.74
CA ILE A 262 -52.98 10.15 -8.11
C ILE A 262 -54.48 10.23 -8.48
N HIS A 263 -55.00 9.30 -9.27
CA HIS A 263 -56.43 9.27 -9.60
C HIS A 263 -57.32 9.10 -8.38
N TYR A 264 -56.90 8.27 -7.42
CA TYR A 264 -57.62 8.08 -6.16
C TYR A 264 -57.71 9.37 -5.36
N GLN A 265 -56.58 10.11 -5.24
CA GLN A 265 -56.55 11.43 -4.58
C GLN A 265 -57.37 12.49 -5.30
N GLU A 266 -57.48 12.42 -6.63
CA GLU A 266 -58.35 13.28 -7.46
C GLU A 266 -59.87 12.93 -7.32
N GLY A 267 -60.23 11.89 -6.56
CA GLY A 267 -61.60 11.37 -6.44
C GLY A 267 -62.06 10.49 -7.58
N ASN A 268 -61.17 10.11 -8.51
CA ASN A 268 -61.46 9.24 -9.63
C ASN A 268 -61.30 7.75 -9.24
N HIS A 269 -62.03 7.32 -8.22
CA HIS A 269 -61.85 6.03 -7.56
C HIS A 269 -62.02 4.81 -8.48
N GLU A 270 -62.91 4.85 -9.45
CA GLU A 270 -63.11 3.75 -10.41
C GLU A 270 -61.89 3.59 -11.33
N GLU A 271 -61.33 4.69 -11.83
CA GLU A 271 -60.13 4.66 -12.65
C GLU A 271 -58.92 4.16 -11.86
N ALA A 272 -58.77 4.62 -10.62
CA ALA A 272 -57.73 4.12 -9.71
C ALA A 272 -57.83 2.60 -9.54
N TYR A 273 -59.00 2.09 -9.25
CA TYR A 273 -59.27 0.65 -9.11
C TYR A 273 -58.92 -0.13 -10.38
N ARG A 274 -59.27 0.40 -11.55
CA ARG A 274 -58.97 -0.21 -12.84
C ARG A 274 -57.45 -0.31 -13.07
N LEU A 275 -56.72 0.75 -12.75
CA LEU A 275 -55.26 0.81 -12.88
C LEU A 275 -54.58 -0.15 -11.91
N TRP A 276 -54.99 -0.21 -10.62
CA TRP A 276 -54.44 -1.18 -9.66
C TRP A 276 -54.69 -2.63 -10.09
N LYS A 277 -55.87 -2.93 -10.60
CA LYS A 277 -56.18 -4.27 -11.17
C LYS A 277 -55.29 -4.62 -12.35
N ARG A 278 -54.91 -3.64 -13.17
CA ARG A 278 -53.99 -3.85 -14.28
C ARG A 278 -52.58 -4.02 -13.79
N ALA A 279 -52.15 -3.17 -12.83
CA ALA A 279 -50.83 -3.21 -12.24
C ALA A 279 -50.46 -4.56 -11.61
N ILE A 280 -51.43 -5.20 -10.92
CA ILE A 280 -51.17 -6.49 -10.25
C ILE A 280 -50.93 -7.64 -11.25
N THR A 281 -51.43 -7.54 -12.48
CA THR A 281 -51.24 -8.58 -13.52
C THR A 281 -49.90 -8.52 -14.22
N ILE A 282 -49.16 -7.41 -14.07
CA ILE A 282 -47.86 -7.24 -14.72
C ILE A 282 -46.80 -8.02 -13.95
N ASN A 283 -46.10 -8.90 -14.65
CA ASN A 283 -44.98 -9.65 -14.06
C ASN A 283 -43.68 -8.89 -14.20
N ASP A 284 -43.42 -7.96 -13.26
CA ASP A 284 -42.19 -7.23 -13.12
C ASP A 284 -41.64 -7.35 -11.67
N LEU A 285 -40.53 -6.70 -11.39
CA LEU A 285 -39.88 -6.75 -10.07
C LEU A 285 -40.53 -5.83 -9.02
N THR A 286 -41.56 -5.08 -9.36
CA THR A 286 -42.24 -4.17 -8.43
C THR A 286 -42.96 -4.99 -7.36
N PRO A 287 -42.76 -4.67 -6.05
CA PRO A 287 -43.55 -5.28 -4.97
C PRO A 287 -45.06 -5.04 -5.21
N LYS A 288 -45.88 -6.03 -4.90
CA LYS A 288 -47.34 -5.97 -5.13
C LYS A 288 -48.14 -5.69 -3.88
N ASP A 289 -47.48 -5.63 -2.73
CA ASP A 289 -48.11 -5.43 -1.42
C ASP A 289 -48.91 -4.13 -1.33
N ASP A 290 -48.35 -2.99 -1.79
CA ASP A 290 -49.06 -1.70 -1.80
C ASP A 290 -50.28 -1.74 -2.74
N ILE A 291 -50.14 -2.37 -3.93
CA ILE A 291 -51.24 -2.51 -4.87
C ILE A 291 -52.39 -3.35 -4.28
N ILE A 292 -52.07 -4.44 -3.59
CA ILE A 292 -53.07 -5.32 -2.97
C ILE A 292 -53.72 -4.60 -1.80
N HIS A 293 -52.95 -3.84 -1.03
CA HIS A 293 -53.48 -3.03 0.07
C HIS A 293 -54.47 -1.98 -0.44
N ASN A 294 -54.12 -1.23 -1.47
CA ASN A 294 -54.98 -0.22 -2.08
C ASN A 294 -56.27 -0.86 -2.68
N LEU A 295 -56.17 -2.04 -3.29
CA LEU A 295 -57.31 -2.80 -3.78
C LEU A 295 -58.22 -3.29 -2.63
N LEU A 296 -57.63 -3.73 -1.51
CA LEU A 296 -58.36 -4.15 -0.31
C LEU A 296 -59.14 -2.98 0.29
N GLU A 297 -58.48 -1.83 0.47
CA GLU A 297 -59.09 -0.63 1.01
C GLU A 297 -60.29 -0.19 0.16
N TYR A 298 -60.10 -0.13 -1.15
CA TYR A 298 -61.20 0.15 -2.10
C TYR A 298 -62.35 -0.87 -2.01
N ASP A 299 -62.05 -2.18 -1.94
CA ASP A 299 -63.07 -3.24 -1.88
C ASP A 299 -63.85 -3.19 -0.53
N ILE A 300 -63.21 -2.77 0.58
CA ILE A 300 -63.88 -2.52 1.87
C ILE A 300 -64.81 -1.33 1.76
N GLU A 301 -64.34 -0.19 1.28
CA GLU A 301 -65.13 1.05 1.17
C GLU A 301 -66.37 0.87 0.29
N HIS A 302 -66.29 0.02 -0.71
CA HIS A 302 -67.40 -0.24 -1.67
C HIS A 302 -68.20 -1.51 -1.36
N GLY A 303 -68.00 -2.07 -0.15
CA GLY A 303 -68.81 -3.20 0.33
C GLY A 303 -68.67 -4.50 -0.45
N LYS A 304 -67.53 -4.71 -1.13
CA LYS A 304 -67.24 -5.92 -1.95
C LYS A 304 -66.70 -7.05 -1.08
N THR A 305 -67.50 -7.53 -0.11
CA THR A 305 -67.09 -8.46 0.94
C THR A 305 -66.47 -9.76 0.44
N ASP A 306 -66.94 -10.32 -0.68
CA ASP A 306 -66.37 -11.54 -1.26
C ASP A 306 -64.90 -11.37 -1.70
N LYS A 307 -64.52 -10.18 -2.17
CA LYS A 307 -63.15 -9.86 -2.58
C LYS A 307 -62.25 -9.52 -1.44
N VAL A 308 -62.81 -8.96 -0.33
CA VAL A 308 -62.03 -8.66 0.87
C VAL A 308 -61.33 -9.91 1.43
N CYS A 309 -62.04 -11.05 1.52
CA CYS A 309 -61.46 -12.31 1.97
C CYS A 309 -60.35 -12.80 1.04
N GLU A 310 -60.51 -12.65 -0.27
CA GLU A 310 -59.49 -13.00 -1.27
C GLU A 310 -58.24 -12.15 -1.08
N ARG A 311 -58.38 -10.83 -0.96
CA ARG A 311 -57.26 -9.90 -0.74
C ARG A 311 -56.52 -10.12 0.58
N VAL A 312 -57.27 -10.40 1.67
CA VAL A 312 -56.68 -10.72 2.96
C VAL A 312 -55.79 -11.99 2.86
N ASN A 313 -56.25 -13.03 2.16
CA ASN A 313 -55.44 -14.22 1.94
C ASN A 313 -54.21 -13.96 1.07
N GLU A 314 -54.31 -13.11 0.03
CA GLU A 314 -53.15 -12.66 -0.76
C GLU A 314 -52.13 -11.91 0.12
N ILE A 315 -52.59 -11.00 1.02
CA ILE A 315 -51.71 -10.26 1.96
C ILE A 315 -51.02 -11.23 2.93
N ILE A 316 -51.76 -12.22 3.46
CA ILE A 316 -51.16 -13.22 4.37
C ILE A 316 -50.07 -14.02 3.65
N ALA A 317 -50.33 -14.49 2.42
CA ALA A 317 -49.36 -15.22 1.62
C ALA A 317 -48.11 -14.38 1.31
N ILE A 318 -48.31 -13.09 1.01
CA ILE A 318 -47.18 -12.15 0.82
C ILE A 318 -46.42 -11.89 2.13
N LYS A 319 -47.13 -11.68 3.25
CA LYS A 319 -46.49 -11.49 4.57
C LYS A 319 -45.63 -12.70 4.96
N ASP A 320 -46.09 -13.91 4.78
CA ASP A 320 -45.29 -15.10 5.07
C ASP A 320 -44.06 -15.15 4.16
N SER A 321 -44.18 -14.81 2.88
CA SER A 321 -43.04 -14.66 1.96
C SER A 321 -42.12 -13.50 2.34
N ILE A 322 -42.64 -12.41 2.93
CA ILE A 322 -41.88 -11.24 3.38
C ILE A 322 -41.16 -11.52 4.70
N ILE A 323 -41.80 -12.22 5.64
CA ILE A 323 -41.17 -12.61 6.92
C ILE A 323 -39.94 -13.50 6.68
N ASP A 324 -40.00 -14.41 5.73
CA ASP A 324 -38.84 -15.18 5.28
C ASP A 324 -37.80 -14.31 4.58
N LYS A 325 -38.18 -13.21 3.93
CA LYS A 325 -37.31 -12.24 3.29
C LYS A 325 -36.78 -11.17 4.24
N LEU A 326 -37.54 -10.81 5.30
CA LEU A 326 -37.22 -9.78 6.31
C LEU A 326 -36.24 -10.26 7.38
N ARG A 327 -35.38 -11.21 7.08
CA ARG A 327 -34.11 -11.35 7.78
C ARG A 327 -33.12 -10.25 7.37
N ASN A 328 -33.62 -9.02 7.28
CA ASN A 328 -32.85 -7.84 6.84
C ASN A 328 -31.64 -7.59 7.73
N ASP A 329 -31.77 -7.81 9.03
CA ASP A 329 -30.64 -7.78 9.97
C ASP A 329 -29.54 -8.78 9.57
N THR A 330 -29.94 -9.95 9.03
CA THR A 330 -29.00 -10.96 8.56
C THR A 330 -28.20 -10.49 7.35
N ILE A 331 -28.82 -9.76 6.40
CA ILE A 331 -28.12 -9.22 5.22
C ILE A 331 -27.12 -8.13 5.65
N ARG A 332 -27.53 -7.23 6.51
CA ARG A 332 -26.67 -6.18 7.07
C ARG A 332 -25.49 -6.79 7.84
N ASP A 333 -25.76 -7.77 8.70
CA ASP A 333 -24.75 -8.49 9.46
C ASP A 333 -23.77 -9.26 8.57
N LEU A 334 -24.27 -9.93 7.55
CA LEU A 334 -23.46 -10.65 6.57
C LEU A 334 -22.52 -9.70 5.80
N GLN A 335 -23.03 -8.56 5.34
CA GLN A 335 -22.20 -7.54 4.68
C GLN A 335 -21.15 -6.99 5.62
N THR A 336 -21.52 -6.63 6.84
CA THR A 336 -20.60 -6.09 7.86
C THR A 336 -19.51 -7.10 8.19
N LYS A 337 -19.87 -8.37 8.41
CA LYS A 337 -18.89 -9.46 8.65
C LYS A 337 -17.96 -9.65 7.48
N PHE A 338 -18.50 -9.67 6.25
CA PHE A 338 -17.69 -9.80 5.04
C PHE A 338 -16.70 -8.65 4.88
N ASP A 339 -17.17 -7.41 5.05
CA ASP A 339 -16.32 -6.23 4.93
C ASP A 339 -15.23 -6.21 6.02
N HIS A 340 -15.59 -6.61 7.25
CA HIS A 340 -14.62 -6.74 8.34
C HIS A 340 -13.57 -7.84 8.04
N GLU A 341 -13.99 -8.99 7.55
CA GLU A 341 -13.07 -10.07 7.14
C GLU A 341 -12.11 -9.63 6.03
N VAL A 342 -12.62 -8.90 5.02
CA VAL A 342 -11.78 -8.34 3.94
C VAL A 342 -10.77 -7.35 4.49
N ILE A 343 -11.18 -6.46 5.41
CA ILE A 343 -10.27 -5.50 6.07
C ILE A 343 -9.20 -6.23 6.88
N LEU A 344 -9.58 -7.22 7.69
CA LEU A 344 -8.64 -8.02 8.48
C LEU A 344 -7.63 -8.76 7.58
N ASN A 345 -8.11 -9.40 6.50
CA ASN A 345 -7.25 -10.13 5.58
C ASN A 345 -6.27 -9.20 4.84
N THR A 346 -6.69 -7.99 4.49
CA THR A 346 -5.80 -6.99 3.87
C THR A 346 -4.77 -6.48 4.88
N ALA A 347 -5.18 -6.16 6.11
CA ALA A 347 -4.29 -5.74 7.18
C ALA A 347 -3.25 -6.83 7.53
N ASN A 348 -3.68 -8.10 7.62
CA ASN A 348 -2.79 -9.23 7.86
C ASN A 348 -1.76 -9.42 6.72
N LYS A 349 -2.16 -9.26 5.45
CA LYS A 349 -1.23 -9.33 4.32
C LYS A 349 -0.17 -8.22 4.38
N GLU A 350 -0.56 -7.00 4.70
CA GLU A 350 0.39 -5.89 4.89
C GLU A 350 1.30 -6.13 6.09
N LEU A 351 0.78 -6.64 7.21
CA LEU A 351 1.59 -6.99 8.38
C LEU A 351 2.65 -8.05 8.04
N ILE A 352 2.28 -9.12 7.33
CA ILE A 352 3.20 -10.17 6.87
C ILE A 352 4.28 -9.58 5.96
N LYS A 353 3.92 -8.66 5.07
CA LYS A 353 4.86 -7.96 4.18
C LYS A 353 5.87 -7.13 4.98
N TRP A 354 5.39 -6.37 5.97
CA TRP A 354 6.24 -5.61 6.90
C TRP A 354 7.17 -6.52 7.71
N GLN A 355 6.66 -7.64 8.23
CA GLN A 355 7.47 -8.62 8.97
C GLN A 355 8.59 -9.22 8.10
N ARG A 356 8.30 -9.56 6.83
CA ARG A 356 9.31 -10.04 5.87
C ARG A 356 10.38 -8.97 5.59
N SER A 357 9.97 -7.71 5.37
CA SER A 357 10.90 -6.61 5.13
C SER A 357 11.79 -6.35 6.35
N LEU A 358 11.24 -6.38 7.56
CA LEU A 358 11.99 -6.24 8.80
C LEU A 358 12.97 -7.40 9.00
N GLY A 359 12.53 -8.64 8.75
CA GLY A 359 13.39 -9.81 8.82
C GLY A 359 14.59 -9.72 7.85
N PHE A 360 14.35 -9.25 6.63
CA PHE A 360 15.43 -9.01 5.65
C PHE A 360 16.40 -7.91 6.14
N ALA A 361 15.89 -6.79 6.65
CA ALA A 361 16.74 -5.72 7.19
C ALA A 361 17.59 -6.21 8.37
N CYS A 362 17.03 -7.00 9.29
CA CYS A 362 17.77 -7.60 10.39
C CYS A 362 18.87 -8.56 9.89
N ALA A 363 18.59 -9.38 8.88
CA ALA A 363 19.58 -10.28 8.28
C ALA A 363 20.75 -9.49 7.67
N VAL A 364 20.48 -8.39 6.95
CA VAL A 364 21.51 -7.50 6.39
C VAL A 364 22.35 -6.88 7.50
N CYS A 365 21.72 -6.38 8.56
CA CYS A 365 22.44 -5.83 9.72
C CYS A 365 23.37 -6.86 10.38
N LEU A 366 22.90 -8.11 10.54
CA LEU A 366 23.74 -9.20 11.07
C LEU A 366 24.94 -9.51 10.18
N ILE A 367 24.76 -9.54 8.87
CA ILE A 367 25.87 -9.74 7.91
C ILE A 367 26.89 -8.61 8.03
N LEU A 368 26.43 -7.34 8.07
CA LEU A 368 27.31 -6.19 8.18
C LEU A 368 28.08 -6.19 9.51
N THR A 369 27.44 -6.56 10.62
CA THR A 369 28.13 -6.67 11.92
C THR A 369 29.18 -7.80 11.91
N LEU A 370 28.87 -8.94 11.31
CA LEU A 370 29.83 -10.03 11.12
C LEU A 370 31.04 -9.60 10.29
N LEU A 371 30.82 -8.95 9.15
CA LEU A 371 31.90 -8.41 8.32
C LEU A 371 32.75 -7.40 9.06
N TRP A 372 32.11 -6.53 9.84
CA TRP A 372 32.83 -5.56 10.70
C TRP A 372 33.68 -6.26 11.76
N LEU A 373 33.14 -7.29 12.43
CA LEU A 373 33.91 -8.08 13.42
C LEU A 373 35.09 -8.81 12.78
N ILE A 374 34.92 -9.40 11.60
CA ILE A 374 36.01 -10.05 10.86
C ILE A 374 37.10 -9.03 10.53
N LYS A 375 36.73 -7.84 10.01
CA LYS A 375 37.65 -6.76 9.69
C LYS A 375 38.40 -6.27 10.95
N ARG A 376 37.68 -6.10 12.06
CA ARG A 376 38.24 -5.68 13.37
C ARG A 376 39.23 -6.71 13.88
N ASN A 377 38.90 -8.00 13.84
CA ASN A 377 39.79 -9.07 14.30
C ASN A 377 41.07 -9.16 13.43
N LYS A 378 40.95 -8.99 12.10
CA LYS A 378 42.08 -8.94 11.19
C LYS A 378 42.97 -7.74 11.54
N MET A 379 42.41 -6.57 11.79
CA MET A 379 43.17 -5.37 12.20
C MET A 379 43.89 -5.58 13.52
N ASN A 380 43.20 -6.14 14.53
CA ASN A 380 43.82 -6.43 15.82
C ASN A 380 45.02 -7.41 15.72
N ARG A 381 44.91 -8.43 14.84
CA ARG A 381 46.04 -9.34 14.59
C ARG A 381 47.23 -8.62 14.00
N ILE A 382 47.03 -7.75 13.01
CA ILE A 382 48.10 -6.97 12.38
C ILE A 382 48.75 -6.02 13.41
N LEU A 383 47.96 -5.39 14.29
CA LEU A 383 48.47 -4.52 15.33
C LEU A 383 49.32 -5.28 16.36
N ASN A 384 48.85 -6.45 16.81
CA ASN A 384 49.61 -7.29 17.76
C ASN A 384 50.93 -7.81 17.14
N GLU A 385 50.89 -8.23 15.88
CA GLU A 385 52.12 -8.65 15.17
C GLU A 385 53.12 -7.51 15.08
N ARG A 386 52.69 -6.28 14.78
CA ARG A 386 53.56 -5.09 14.76
C ARG A 386 54.11 -4.74 16.13
N GLU A 387 53.29 -4.83 17.18
CA GLU A 387 53.72 -4.56 18.54
C GLU A 387 54.83 -5.52 18.99
N ILE A 388 54.68 -6.82 18.70
CA ILE A 388 55.69 -7.85 18.97
C ILE A 388 56.99 -7.54 18.22
N GLU A 389 56.89 -7.11 16.97
CA GLU A 389 58.06 -6.81 16.13
C GLU A 389 58.79 -5.58 16.61
N ILE A 390 58.09 -4.52 17.05
CA ILE A 390 58.68 -3.35 17.71
C ILE A 390 59.36 -3.74 19.01
N GLN A 391 58.75 -4.58 19.85
CA GLN A 391 59.39 -5.04 21.08
C GLN A 391 60.68 -5.82 20.80
N ASN A 392 60.69 -6.66 19.78
CA ASN A 392 61.90 -7.40 19.37
C ASN A 392 63.03 -6.45 18.89
N LEU A 393 62.69 -5.41 18.12
CA LEU A 393 63.64 -4.39 17.70
C LEU A 393 64.22 -3.60 18.90
N ILE A 394 63.39 -3.25 19.89
CA ILE A 394 63.83 -2.56 21.12
C ILE A 394 64.81 -3.45 21.91
N ILE A 395 64.52 -4.74 22.01
CA ILE A 395 65.44 -5.70 22.67
C ILE A 395 66.80 -5.74 21.96
N GLN A 396 66.81 -5.79 20.61
CA GLN A 396 67.99 -5.78 19.77
C GLN A 396 68.83 -4.46 20.00
N VAL A 397 68.15 -3.30 19.99
CA VAL A 397 68.77 -2.02 20.25
C VAL A 397 69.42 -2.00 21.63
N ASN A 398 68.74 -2.49 22.67
CA ASN A 398 69.28 -2.54 24.03
C ASN A 398 70.44 -3.52 24.12
N GLY A 399 70.39 -4.66 23.41
CA GLY A 399 71.55 -5.57 23.33
C GLY A 399 72.78 -4.89 22.68
N LYS A 400 72.57 -4.21 21.54
CA LYS A 400 73.66 -3.48 20.86
C LYS A 400 74.23 -2.32 21.68
N LYS A 401 73.38 -1.61 22.43
CA LYS A 401 73.87 -0.59 23.36
C LYS A 401 74.79 -1.17 24.49
N ALA A 402 74.43 -2.32 25.04
CA ALA A 402 75.24 -3.01 26.03
C ALA A 402 76.60 -3.49 25.45
N GLU A 403 76.61 -3.95 24.19
CA GLU A 403 77.85 -4.27 23.45
C GLU A 403 78.72 -3.01 23.26
N LEU A 404 78.06 -1.91 22.84
CA LEU A 404 78.75 -0.62 22.69
C LEU A 404 79.44 -0.15 24.00
N GLU A 405 78.71 -0.18 25.11
CA GLU A 405 79.23 0.14 26.42
C GLU A 405 80.42 -0.76 26.82
N LYS A 406 80.38 -2.05 26.46
CA LYS A 406 81.44 -2.99 26.70
C LYS A 406 82.72 -2.63 25.89
N VAL A 407 82.57 -2.32 24.61
CA VAL A 407 83.64 -1.90 23.72
C VAL A 407 84.21 -0.56 24.19
N GLU A 408 83.38 0.39 24.60
CA GLU A 408 83.83 1.67 25.17
C GLU A 408 84.68 1.49 26.45
N ARG A 409 84.27 0.59 27.35
CA ARG A 409 85.06 0.25 28.56
C ARG A 409 86.38 -0.39 28.18
N GLN A 410 86.45 -1.26 27.18
CA GLN A 410 87.67 -1.87 26.68
C GLN A 410 88.60 -0.81 26.07
N ILE A 411 88.10 0.15 25.31
CA ILE A 411 88.86 1.24 24.74
C ILE A 411 89.43 2.10 25.88
N ALA A 412 88.63 2.42 26.91
CA ALA A 412 89.08 3.21 28.05
C ALA A 412 90.20 2.52 28.88
N GLN A 413 90.16 1.18 28.97
CA GLN A 413 91.16 0.37 29.65
C GLN A 413 92.46 0.21 28.85
N SER A 414 92.36 0.26 27.49
CA SER A 414 93.49 0.08 26.60
C SER A 414 94.21 1.39 26.22
N THR A 415 93.78 2.52 26.74
CA THR A 415 94.43 3.84 26.50
C THR A 415 95.59 3.96 27.44
N PRO A 416 96.86 4.03 26.97
CA PRO A 416 98.03 4.04 27.80
C PRO A 416 98.22 5.36 28.57
N GLN A 417 98.61 5.24 29.83
CA GLN A 417 98.95 6.40 30.69
C GLN A 417 100.41 6.86 30.60
N SER A 418 101.23 6.32 29.66
CA SER A 418 102.65 6.75 29.49
C SER A 418 103.21 6.38 28.13
N ASP A 419 104.13 7.16 27.59
CA ASP A 419 104.82 7.17 26.30
C ASP A 419 105.69 5.91 26.01
N SER A 420 105.15 4.72 25.96
CA SER A 420 105.82 3.54 25.45
C SER A 420 104.88 2.70 24.54
N ASP A 421 104.77 3.19 23.35
CA ASP A 421 104.00 2.52 22.31
C ASP A 421 104.70 1.25 21.80
N THR A 422 104.16 0.08 22.14
CA THR A 422 104.40 -1.18 21.36
C THR A 422 103.41 -1.23 20.22
N PRO A 423 103.89 -1.59 19.00
CA PRO A 423 103.01 -1.64 17.78
C PRO A 423 101.72 -2.48 17.93
N GLN A 424 101.71 -3.45 18.84
CA GLN A 424 100.59 -4.33 19.13
C GLN A 424 99.43 -3.61 19.87
N VAL A 425 99.69 -2.69 20.75
CA VAL A 425 98.66 -1.94 21.51
C VAL A 425 97.93 -0.94 20.60
N SER A 426 98.67 -0.31 19.67
CA SER A 426 98.09 0.60 18.67
C SER A 426 97.15 -0.13 17.70
N GLN A 427 97.46 -1.38 17.34
CA GLN A 427 96.67 -2.20 16.43
C GLN A 427 95.38 -2.71 17.09
N GLN A 428 95.42 -3.12 18.37
CA GLN A 428 94.29 -3.49 19.18
C GLN A 428 93.33 -2.31 19.43
N LEU A 429 93.83 -1.14 19.67
CA LEU A 429 93.04 0.09 19.87
C LEU A 429 92.33 0.51 18.57
N LEU A 430 92.95 0.31 17.40
CA LEU A 430 92.37 0.59 16.12
C LEU A 430 91.24 -0.40 15.80
N GLU A 431 91.39 -1.66 16.15
CA GLU A 431 90.36 -2.71 15.98
C GLU A 431 89.14 -2.44 16.84
N LEU A 432 89.36 -2.06 18.14
CA LEU A 432 88.28 -1.68 19.07
C LEU A 432 87.52 -0.41 18.60
N LYS A 433 88.23 0.57 18.03
CA LYS A 433 87.62 1.79 17.48
C LYS A 433 86.77 1.43 16.25
N LYS A 434 87.24 0.54 15.37
CA LYS A 434 86.38 0.05 14.25
C LYS A 434 85.18 -0.68 14.73
N GLN A 435 85.31 -1.54 15.72
CA GLN A 435 84.18 -2.25 16.32
C GLN A 435 83.16 -1.31 16.96
N LYS A 436 83.64 -0.22 17.58
CA LYS A 436 82.78 0.84 18.12
C LYS A 436 81.91 1.49 16.99
N GLU A 437 82.62 1.96 15.94
CA GLU A 437 81.93 2.59 14.78
C GLU A 437 80.89 1.67 14.11
N GLU A 438 81.16 0.37 13.99
CA GLU A 438 80.30 -0.60 13.44
C GLU A 438 79.03 -0.84 14.31
N THR A 439 79.25 -0.97 15.63
CA THR A 439 78.12 -1.14 16.60
C THR A 439 77.28 0.11 16.70
N GLU A 440 77.89 1.31 16.62
CA GLU A 440 77.13 2.59 16.55
C GLU A 440 76.29 2.68 15.31
N ARG A 441 76.78 2.22 14.12
CA ARG A 441 76.06 2.20 12.88
C ARG A 441 74.86 1.23 12.94
N GLU A 442 75.06 0.02 13.46
CA GLU A 442 74.01 -0.94 13.68
C GLU A 442 72.95 -0.42 14.64
N CYS A 443 73.32 0.28 15.72
CA CYS A 443 72.34 0.93 16.59
C CYS A 443 71.54 2.03 15.89
N GLN A 444 72.19 2.81 15.01
CA GLN A 444 71.53 3.84 14.23
C GLN A 444 70.51 3.21 13.21
N GLU A 445 70.94 2.19 12.51
CA GLU A 445 70.06 1.46 11.55
C GLU A 445 68.80 0.83 12.22
N LEU A 446 68.97 0.22 13.38
CA LEU A 446 67.87 -0.35 14.16
C LEU A 446 66.92 0.74 14.68
N ASN A 447 67.46 1.88 15.17
CA ASN A 447 66.65 3.02 15.59
C ASN A 447 65.85 3.65 14.40
N GLU A 448 66.46 3.66 13.20
CA GLU A 448 65.80 4.15 11.99
C GLU A 448 64.66 3.19 11.53
N LYS A 449 64.87 1.85 11.61
CA LYS A 449 63.83 0.85 11.42
C LYS A 449 62.65 1.06 12.38
N ILE A 450 62.90 1.27 13.66
CA ILE A 450 61.85 1.57 14.66
C ILE A 450 61.08 2.85 14.28
N ARG A 451 61.77 3.91 13.85
CA ARG A 451 61.12 5.17 13.40
C ARG A 451 60.25 4.98 12.17
N ASN A 452 60.68 4.21 11.16
CA ASN A 452 59.94 3.96 9.93
C ASN A 452 58.70 3.08 10.17
N TRP A 453 58.73 2.17 11.15
CA TRP A 453 57.63 1.32 11.54
C TRP A 453 56.54 2.06 12.35
N ALA A 454 56.93 3.10 13.10
CA ALA A 454 55.99 3.95 13.86
C ALA A 454 55.21 4.95 12.96
N GLY A 455 55.41 4.95 11.71
CA GLY A 455 55.17 5.88 10.59
C GLY A 455 53.95 6.77 10.60
N VAL A 456 52.74 6.38 10.97
CA VAL A 456 51.55 7.26 10.86
C VAL A 456 51.17 7.88 12.22
N GLU A 457 51.32 7.17 13.31
CA GLU A 457 51.10 7.74 14.64
C GLU A 457 52.22 8.69 15.05
N ALA A 458 53.43 8.47 14.58
CA ALA A 458 54.55 9.37 14.84
C ALA A 458 54.39 10.75 14.20
N GLU A 459 53.72 10.85 13.05
CA GLU A 459 53.43 12.13 12.39
C GLU A 459 52.38 12.92 13.17
N LYS A 460 51.30 12.27 13.60
CA LYS A 460 50.28 12.87 14.50
C LYS A 460 50.93 13.31 15.84
N VAL A 461 51.75 12.48 16.42
CA VAL A 461 52.47 12.82 17.68
C VAL A 461 53.46 13.97 17.47
N ARG A 462 54.12 14.05 16.31
CA ARG A 462 55.02 15.16 15.96
C ARG A 462 54.25 16.46 15.75
N GLU A 463 53.14 16.43 15.01
CA GLU A 463 52.25 17.58 14.86
C GLU A 463 51.70 18.03 16.22
N GLY A 464 51.21 17.07 17.04
CA GLY A 464 50.74 17.33 18.38
C GLY A 464 51.81 17.96 19.30
N ALA A 465 53.10 17.60 19.13
CA ALA A 465 54.20 18.21 19.85
C ALA A 465 54.38 19.70 19.50
N LEU A 466 54.20 20.07 18.24
CA LEU A 466 54.26 21.47 17.81
C LEU A 466 53.06 22.25 18.37
N LEU A 467 51.86 21.68 18.29
CA LEU A 467 50.62 22.27 18.78
C LEU A 467 50.61 22.41 20.31
N MET A 468 51.31 21.55 21.04
CA MET A 468 51.46 21.65 22.50
C MET A 468 52.15 22.95 22.95
N ASN A 469 53.03 23.52 22.13
CA ASN A 469 53.65 24.79 22.46
C ASN A 469 52.64 25.95 22.46
N GLU A 470 51.67 25.92 21.53
CA GLU A 470 50.57 26.90 21.51
C GLU A 470 49.70 26.80 22.77
N VAL A 471 49.40 25.58 23.22
CA VAL A 471 48.65 25.35 24.47
C VAL A 471 49.44 25.79 25.70
N LYS A 472 50.77 25.59 25.74
CA LYS A 472 51.62 26.08 26.82
C LYS A 472 51.66 27.61 26.90
N GLU A 473 51.61 28.29 25.74
CA GLU A 473 51.57 29.75 25.61
C GLU A 473 50.13 30.32 25.80
N ASN A 474 49.15 29.52 26.20
CA ASN A 474 47.75 29.88 26.38
C ASN A 474 47.09 30.47 25.12
N LYS A 475 47.55 30.10 23.92
CA LYS A 475 46.92 30.49 22.67
C LYS A 475 45.60 29.75 22.48
N SER A 476 44.60 30.41 21.85
CA SER A 476 43.30 29.83 21.62
C SER A 476 43.32 28.76 20.51
N VAL A 477 42.81 27.56 20.82
CA VAL A 477 42.69 26.43 19.90
C VAL A 477 41.29 26.36 19.26
N ARG A 478 40.48 27.43 19.35
CA ARG A 478 39.11 27.48 18.82
C ARG A 478 39.04 27.22 17.33
N HIS A 479 40.04 27.62 16.58
CA HIS A 479 40.14 27.50 15.11
C HIS A 479 40.72 26.18 14.63
N TRP A 480 41.19 25.32 15.54
CA TRP A 480 41.77 24.05 15.16
C TRP A 480 40.76 23.08 14.61
N LEU A 481 41.14 22.37 13.54
CA LEU A 481 40.39 21.26 12.99
C LEU A 481 40.37 20.08 13.97
N ASN A 482 39.43 19.17 13.81
CA ASN A 482 39.33 17.97 14.66
C ASN A 482 40.62 17.14 14.63
N GLU A 483 41.28 17.04 13.47
CA GLU A 483 42.54 16.31 13.28
C GLU A 483 43.67 16.91 14.12
N GLN A 484 43.77 18.23 14.22
CA GLN A 484 44.77 18.94 15.03
C GLN A 484 44.54 18.73 16.53
N GLN A 485 43.28 18.71 16.97
CA GLN A 485 42.94 18.40 18.36
C GLN A 485 43.30 16.95 18.71
N GLU A 486 43.03 16.00 17.79
CA GLU A 486 43.42 14.61 17.93
C GLU A 486 44.95 14.41 17.97
N ALA A 487 45.69 15.16 17.15
CA ALA A 487 47.14 15.12 17.15
C ALA A 487 47.70 15.59 18.50
N LEU A 488 47.19 16.68 19.08
CA LEU A 488 47.57 17.14 20.41
C LEU A 488 47.27 16.09 21.49
N ILE A 489 46.10 15.46 21.45
CA ILE A 489 45.68 14.42 22.39
C ILE A 489 46.62 13.22 22.27
N ALA A 490 46.94 12.77 21.05
CA ALA A 490 47.85 11.67 20.79
C ALA A 490 49.27 11.95 21.36
N PHE A 491 49.80 13.16 21.13
CA PHE A 491 51.06 13.57 21.70
C PHE A 491 51.04 13.58 23.25
N TYR A 492 49.97 14.20 23.82
CA TYR A 492 49.89 14.29 25.29
C TYR A 492 49.82 12.91 25.94
N PHE A 493 49.04 11.97 25.35
CA PHE A 493 48.93 10.61 25.85
C PHE A 493 50.20 9.79 25.64
N ALA A 494 50.95 10.03 24.57
CA ALA A 494 52.25 9.39 24.35
C ALA A 494 53.29 9.80 25.40
N VAL A 495 53.26 11.07 25.83
CA VAL A 495 54.17 11.60 26.84
C VAL A 495 53.69 11.29 28.26
N ASN A 496 52.38 11.30 28.50
CA ASN A 496 51.78 11.14 29.83
C ASN A 496 50.93 9.86 29.89
N THR A 497 51.56 8.71 29.77
CA THR A 497 50.90 7.39 29.69
C THR A 497 49.99 7.08 30.89
N ASP A 498 50.34 7.53 32.09
CA ASP A 498 49.53 7.33 33.31
C ASP A 498 48.24 8.16 33.26
N THR A 499 48.28 9.35 32.73
CA THR A 499 47.09 10.17 32.51
C THR A 499 46.21 9.57 31.43
N ALA A 500 46.78 9.06 30.34
CA ALA A 500 46.05 8.33 29.31
C ALA A 500 45.29 7.12 29.89
N LYS A 501 45.99 6.26 30.65
CA LYS A 501 45.38 5.11 31.34
C LYS A 501 44.27 5.53 32.30
N ARG A 502 44.47 6.60 33.06
CA ARG A 502 43.49 7.14 34.02
C ARG A 502 42.24 7.66 33.33
N ILE A 503 42.38 8.38 32.21
CA ILE A 503 41.25 8.90 31.44
C ILE A 503 40.47 7.74 30.79
N HIS A 504 41.14 6.79 30.13
CA HIS A 504 40.49 5.64 29.51
C HIS A 504 39.81 4.72 30.52
N LYS A 505 40.35 4.58 31.74
CA LYS A 505 39.77 3.74 32.79
C LYS A 505 38.55 4.36 33.45
N ASN A 506 38.55 5.69 33.64
CA ASN A 506 37.57 6.37 34.50
C ASN A 506 36.48 7.12 33.72
N TYR A 507 36.49 7.13 32.40
CA TYR A 507 35.52 7.88 31.59
C TYR A 507 35.12 7.11 30.33
N GLU A 508 33.84 7.16 30.02
CA GLU A 508 33.30 6.55 28.79
C GLU A 508 32.72 7.59 27.82
N LYS A 509 32.86 7.32 26.51
CA LYS A 509 32.22 8.11 25.42
C LYS A 509 32.54 9.61 25.47
N LEU A 510 33.77 9.96 25.79
CA LEU A 510 34.23 11.34 25.73
C LEU A 510 34.35 11.84 24.29
N THR A 511 33.96 13.08 24.05
CA THR A 511 34.25 13.79 22.79
C THR A 511 35.69 14.34 22.81
N THR A 512 36.26 14.61 21.63
CA THR A 512 37.62 15.20 21.49
C THR A 512 37.81 16.44 22.38
N ARG A 513 36.81 17.33 22.43
CA ARG A 513 36.85 18.54 23.28
C ARG A 513 36.73 18.25 24.77
N GLU A 514 36.02 17.21 25.17
CA GLU A 514 35.96 16.79 26.57
C GLU A 514 37.29 16.16 27.02
N VAL A 515 37.98 15.42 26.13
CA VAL A 515 39.34 14.92 26.38
C VAL A 515 40.29 16.08 26.50
N LEU A 516 40.24 17.07 25.63
CA LEU A 516 41.07 18.27 25.71
C LEU A 516 40.85 19.01 27.03
N TYR A 517 39.60 19.17 27.48
CA TYR A 517 39.27 19.74 28.77
C TYR A 517 39.97 18.98 29.94
N LEU A 518 39.92 17.64 29.90
CA LEU A 518 40.57 16.81 30.92
C LEU A 518 42.09 16.94 30.89
N ILE A 519 42.72 17.05 29.72
CA ILE A 519 44.15 17.28 29.53
C ILE A 519 44.56 18.63 30.12
N LEU A 520 43.82 19.71 29.80
CA LEU A 520 44.13 21.04 30.34
C LEU A 520 44.00 21.08 31.87
N ARG A 521 43.05 20.35 32.43
CA ARG A 521 42.92 20.17 33.88
C ARG A 521 44.08 19.38 34.48
N ASP A 522 44.54 18.33 33.79
CA ASP A 522 45.72 17.54 34.22
C ASP A 522 47.01 18.39 34.17
N MET A 523 47.09 19.34 33.24
CA MET A 523 48.18 20.34 33.15
C MET A 523 48.09 21.45 34.21
N ASN A 524 47.13 21.37 35.16
CA ASN A 524 46.86 22.36 36.20
C ASN A 524 46.57 23.78 35.67
N LYS A 525 45.98 23.92 34.47
CA LYS A 525 45.55 25.21 33.93
C LYS A 525 44.37 25.78 34.73
N SER A 526 44.42 27.08 35.01
CA SER A 526 43.31 27.79 35.66
C SER A 526 42.07 27.84 34.78
N LYS A 527 40.89 28.12 35.37
CA LYS A 527 39.64 28.22 34.60
C LYS A 527 39.67 29.35 33.58
N GLU A 528 40.38 30.45 33.84
CA GLU A 528 40.61 31.55 32.92
C GLU A 528 41.48 31.11 31.74
N GLU A 529 42.60 30.45 31.98
CA GLU A 529 43.45 29.90 30.93
C GLU A 529 42.73 28.86 30.08
N MET A 530 42.01 27.93 30.71
CA MET A 530 41.21 26.93 29.99
C MET A 530 40.14 27.56 29.11
N SER A 531 39.46 28.61 29.59
CA SER A 531 38.47 29.39 28.82
C SER A 531 39.13 30.05 27.60
N THR A 532 40.32 30.64 27.78
CA THR A 532 41.12 31.26 26.71
C THR A 532 41.58 30.23 25.68
N ILE A 533 42.22 29.13 26.14
CA ILE A 533 42.74 28.07 25.26
C ILE A 533 41.61 27.43 24.47
N MET A 534 40.53 27.00 25.10
CA MET A 534 39.40 26.35 24.43
C MET A 534 38.56 27.33 23.61
N GLY A 535 38.74 28.64 23.76
CA GLY A 535 37.97 29.69 23.08
C GLY A 535 36.50 29.67 23.43
N VAL A 536 36.16 29.38 24.67
CA VAL A 536 34.78 29.26 25.18
C VAL A 536 34.56 30.16 26.40
N ASP A 537 33.33 30.54 26.66
CA ASP A 537 32.96 31.29 27.86
C ASP A 537 32.97 30.42 29.14
N LYS A 538 32.94 31.08 30.30
CA LYS A 538 32.95 30.39 31.60
C LYS A 538 31.74 29.47 31.82
N ASN A 539 30.58 29.73 31.18
CA ASN A 539 29.39 28.89 31.30
C ASN A 539 29.53 27.62 30.46
N THR A 540 30.10 27.75 29.27
CA THR A 540 30.42 26.61 28.40
C THR A 540 31.47 25.72 29.06
N LEU A 541 32.47 26.30 29.73
CA LEU A 541 33.47 25.53 30.47
C LEU A 541 32.85 24.75 31.64
N ARG A 542 31.89 25.33 32.37
CA ARG A 542 31.10 24.62 33.39
C ARG A 542 30.30 23.45 32.79
N THR A 543 29.83 23.61 31.57
CA THR A 543 29.13 22.52 30.85
C THR A 543 30.05 21.35 30.55
N TYR A 544 31.33 21.59 30.16
CA TYR A 544 32.33 20.53 30.01
C TYR A 544 32.64 19.86 31.34
N GLU A 545 32.77 20.63 32.41
CA GLU A 545 32.99 20.11 33.77
C GLU A 545 31.81 19.19 34.19
N PHE A 546 30.59 19.60 33.95
CA PHE A 546 29.38 18.82 34.27
C PHE A 546 29.29 17.54 33.44
N ARG A 547 29.45 17.64 32.11
CA ARG A 547 29.39 16.48 31.21
C ARG A 547 30.48 15.44 31.48
N THR A 548 31.70 15.89 31.75
CA THR A 548 32.79 14.96 32.10
C THR A 548 32.55 14.29 33.44
N LYS A 549 31.94 14.97 34.44
CA LYS A 549 31.51 14.33 35.69
C LYS A 549 30.46 13.27 35.50
N GLN A 550 29.50 13.49 34.59
CA GLN A 550 28.45 12.49 34.28
C GLN A 550 28.99 11.25 33.55
N LYS A 551 30.09 11.40 32.79
CA LYS A 551 30.72 10.32 32.01
C LYS A 551 31.83 9.61 32.79
N LYS A 552 32.00 9.94 34.07
CA LYS A 552 32.96 9.28 34.96
C LYS A 552 32.32 7.97 35.44
N THR A 553 32.99 6.85 35.10
CA THR A 553 32.64 5.49 35.56
C THR A 553 33.09 5.26 36.99
#